data_5f6cf4d2a416be480c44ba178d0708c6
#
_entry.id   5f6cf4d2a416be480c44ba178d0708c6
#
_cell.length_a   1.000
_cell.length_b   1.000
_cell.length_c   1.000
_cell.angle_alpha   90.00
_cell.angle_beta   90.00
_cell.angle_gamma   90.00
#
_symmetry.space_group_name_H-M   'P 1'
#
loop_
_entity.id
_entity.type
_entity.pdbx_description
1 polymer ?
#
loop_
_entity_poly.entity_id
_entity_poly.type
_entity_poly.pdbx_seq_one_letter_code
_entity_poly.pdbx_strand_id
1 'polypeptide(L)'
;MIVRVAKFLAIGAAAIFATLFFGWWQTDRPGVDVAPDKRSVPLTAMEFNLTNQNGKDVGAQSLIGQPSLVFFGFTYCPDVCPTTLSDISGWLDELGSQAEDLNTVLITVDPERDPVEAMAESVS
;
A
#
# COMPACT_ATOMS: atom_id res chain seq x y z
N MET A 1 -8.66 -58.80 13.72
CA MET A 1 -7.43 -58.28 13.13
C MET A 1 -7.68 -57.10 12.20
N ILE A 2 -8.65 -57.20 11.30
CA ILE A 2 -9.04 -56.18 10.28
C ILE A 2 -9.40 -54.83 10.90
N VAL A 3 -10.19 -54.79 11.98
CA VAL A 3 -10.60 -53.52 12.66
C VAL A 3 -9.43 -52.72 13.25
N ARG A 4 -8.38 -53.40 13.74
CA ARG A 4 -7.22 -52.71 14.26
C ARG A 4 -6.37 -52.09 13.14
N VAL A 5 -6.22 -52.78 12.03
CA VAL A 5 -5.49 -52.26 10.87
C VAL A 5 -6.24 -51.06 10.27
N ALA A 6 -7.58 -51.12 10.15
CA ALA A 6 -8.37 -50.01 9.68
C ALA A 6 -8.26 -48.75 10.57
N LYS A 7 -8.18 -48.91 11.89
CA LYS A 7 -7.97 -47.77 12.80
C LYS A 7 -6.58 -47.13 12.63
N PHE A 8 -5.53 -47.88 12.45
CA PHE A 8 -4.18 -47.35 12.22
C PHE A 8 -4.07 -46.65 10.87
N LEU A 9 -4.74 -47.14 9.82
CA LEU A 9 -4.81 -46.51 8.52
C LEU A 9 -5.59 -45.19 8.57
N ALA A 10 -6.70 -45.14 9.32
CA ALA A 10 -7.47 -43.92 9.48
C ALA A 10 -6.69 -42.83 10.27
N ILE A 11 -5.98 -43.22 11.32
CA ILE A 11 -5.14 -42.28 12.09
C ILE A 11 -3.97 -41.77 11.23
N GLY A 12 -3.32 -42.63 10.45
CA GLY A 12 -2.26 -42.23 9.54
C GLY A 12 -2.74 -41.25 8.45
N ALA A 13 -3.89 -41.54 7.85
CA ALA A 13 -4.50 -40.63 6.85
C ALA A 13 -4.89 -39.26 7.45
N ALA A 14 -5.46 -39.27 8.65
CA ALA A 14 -5.79 -38.03 9.36
C ALA A 14 -4.55 -37.20 9.71
N ALA A 15 -3.46 -37.83 10.13
CA ALA A 15 -2.21 -37.13 10.40
C ALA A 15 -1.58 -36.51 9.14
N ILE A 16 -1.57 -37.26 8.03
CA ILE A 16 -1.09 -36.74 6.75
C ILE A 16 -1.96 -35.57 6.27
N PHE A 17 -3.28 -35.69 6.38
CA PHE A 17 -4.19 -34.61 5.99
C PHE A 17 -3.98 -33.36 6.87
N ALA A 18 -3.81 -33.53 8.18
CA ALA A 18 -3.53 -32.42 9.09
C ALA A 18 -2.21 -31.71 8.77
N THR A 19 -1.14 -32.45 8.47
CA THR A 19 0.15 -31.86 8.10
C THR A 19 0.11 -31.14 6.77
N LEU A 20 -0.58 -31.68 5.76
CA LEU A 20 -0.76 -31.03 4.47
C LEU A 20 -1.64 -29.79 4.58
N PHE A 21 -2.72 -29.86 5.35
CA PHE A 21 -3.62 -28.74 5.59
C PHE A 21 -2.91 -27.59 6.36
N PHE A 22 -2.13 -27.94 7.38
CA PHE A 22 -1.36 -26.96 8.14
C PHE A 22 -0.23 -26.36 7.31
N GLY A 23 0.44 -27.17 6.47
CA GLY A 23 1.45 -26.70 5.54
C GLY A 23 0.82 -25.74 4.50
N TRP A 24 -0.34 -26.09 3.94
CA TRP A 24 -1.06 -25.23 2.99
C TRP A 24 -1.50 -23.92 3.65
N TRP A 25 -2.02 -23.97 4.88
CA TRP A 25 -2.45 -22.77 5.62
C TRP A 25 -1.28 -21.84 5.99
N GLN A 26 -0.08 -22.37 6.18
CA GLN A 26 1.11 -21.54 6.40
C GLN A 26 1.68 -20.92 5.11
N THR A 27 1.51 -21.60 3.97
CA THR A 27 1.96 -21.09 2.66
C THR A 27 0.99 -20.06 2.07
N ASP A 28 -0.30 -20.10 2.42
CA ASP A 28 -1.31 -19.13 1.97
C ASP A 28 -1.36 -17.83 2.81
N ARG A 29 -0.39 -17.57 3.65
CA ARG A 29 -0.16 -16.21 4.07
C ARG A 29 0.64 -15.53 2.95
N PRO A 30 0.02 -14.66 2.13
CA PRO A 30 0.78 -13.76 1.30
C PRO A 30 1.44 -12.76 2.26
N GLY A 31 2.48 -13.20 2.94
CA GLY A 31 3.53 -12.30 3.35
C GLY A 31 4.06 -11.78 2.04
N VAL A 32 3.69 -10.57 1.71
CA VAL A 32 4.40 -9.82 0.68
C VAL A 32 5.79 -9.62 1.25
N ASP A 33 6.63 -10.66 1.11
CA ASP A 33 8.07 -10.48 1.15
C ASP A 33 8.41 -9.62 -0.07
N VAL A 34 8.08 -8.34 0.03
CA VAL A 34 8.70 -7.32 -0.82
C VAL A 34 10.15 -7.32 -0.40
N ALA A 35 10.90 -8.32 -0.89
CA ALA A 35 12.34 -8.21 -0.90
C ALA A 35 12.63 -6.86 -1.55
N PRO A 36 13.29 -5.92 -0.86
CA PRO A 36 13.60 -4.63 -1.46
C PRO A 36 14.38 -4.94 -2.73
N ASP A 37 13.78 -4.66 -3.88
CA ASP A 37 14.49 -4.79 -5.14
C ASP A 37 15.72 -3.91 -5.00
N LYS A 38 16.89 -4.51 -5.09
CA LYS A 38 18.18 -3.80 -5.00
C LYS A 38 18.32 -2.70 -6.04
N ARG A 39 17.36 -2.56 -6.95
CA ARG A 39 17.25 -1.53 -7.99
C ARG A 39 16.27 -0.41 -7.64
N SER A 40 15.45 -0.55 -6.60
CA SER A 40 14.54 0.53 -6.20
C SER A 40 15.34 1.61 -5.46
N VAL A 41 15.44 2.77 -6.08
CA VAL A 41 15.95 3.97 -5.42
C VAL A 41 14.82 4.54 -4.58
N PRO A 42 14.98 4.69 -3.26
CA PRO A 42 13.93 5.30 -2.46
C PRO A 42 13.69 6.74 -2.90
N LEU A 43 12.43 7.19 -2.89
CA LEU A 43 12.05 8.57 -3.26
C LEU A 43 12.87 9.62 -2.51
N THR A 44 13.24 9.34 -1.26
CA THR A 44 14.05 10.23 -0.42
C THR A 44 15.51 10.37 -0.89
N ALA A 45 16.01 9.45 -1.74
CA ALA A 45 17.34 9.51 -2.34
C ALA A 45 17.31 10.07 -3.77
N MET A 46 16.13 10.44 -4.29
CA MET A 46 15.98 11.09 -5.59
C MET A 46 16.08 12.61 -5.43
N GLU A 47 16.65 13.26 -6.44
CA GLU A 47 16.64 14.72 -6.53
C GLU A 47 15.47 15.14 -7.40
N PHE A 48 14.51 15.84 -6.82
CA PHE A 48 13.39 16.45 -7.54
C PHE A 48 13.03 17.79 -6.87
N ASN A 49 12.42 18.66 -7.65
CA ASN A 49 11.83 19.91 -7.18
C ASN A 49 10.40 20.00 -7.73
N LEU A 50 9.43 20.04 -6.84
CA LEU A 50 8.00 20.15 -7.16
C LEU A 50 7.45 21.39 -6.47
N THR A 51 6.31 21.89 -6.97
CA THR A 51 5.56 22.96 -6.31
C THR A 51 4.35 22.37 -5.62
N ASN A 52 4.18 22.64 -4.32
CA ASN A 52 3.03 22.15 -3.57
C ASN A 52 1.77 23.00 -3.81
N GLN A 53 0.62 22.57 -3.27
CA GLN A 53 -0.68 23.24 -3.39
C GLN A 53 -0.71 24.67 -2.79
N ASN A 54 0.32 25.06 -2.05
CA ASN A 54 0.48 26.44 -1.52
C ASN A 54 1.47 27.28 -2.35
N GLY A 55 1.90 26.81 -3.51
CA GLY A 55 2.85 27.48 -4.39
C GLY A 55 4.29 27.49 -3.88
N LYS A 56 4.66 26.61 -2.93
CA LYS A 56 6.01 26.51 -2.38
C LYS A 56 6.78 25.35 -3.01
N ASP A 57 8.05 25.54 -3.25
CA ASP A 57 8.95 24.50 -3.73
C ASP A 57 9.19 23.45 -2.63
N VAL A 58 9.08 22.19 -3.00
CA VAL A 58 9.27 21.02 -2.14
C VAL A 58 10.11 19.97 -2.86
N GLY A 59 10.98 19.32 -2.13
CA GLY A 59 11.85 18.26 -2.65
C GLY A 59 11.78 17.00 -1.79
N ALA A 60 12.70 16.07 -2.04
CA ALA A 60 12.79 14.81 -1.32
C ALA A 60 12.84 14.94 0.21
N GLN A 61 13.38 16.05 0.70
CA GLN A 61 13.50 16.36 2.13
C GLN A 61 12.14 16.46 2.83
N SER A 62 11.08 16.83 2.11
CA SER A 62 9.71 16.90 2.66
C SER A 62 9.11 15.54 2.99
N LEU A 63 9.70 14.45 2.48
CA LEU A 63 9.26 13.07 2.72
C LEU A 63 10.08 12.38 3.83
N ILE A 64 11.03 13.07 4.45
CA ILE A 64 11.90 12.51 5.48
C ILE A 64 11.31 12.79 6.87
N GLY A 65 11.34 11.76 7.73
CA GLY A 65 10.95 11.89 9.15
C GLY A 65 9.57 11.36 9.49
N GLN A 66 8.69 11.23 8.49
CA GLN A 66 7.35 10.63 8.65
C GLN A 66 7.08 9.60 7.56
N PRO A 67 6.32 8.54 7.84
CA PRO A 67 5.81 7.66 6.79
C PRO A 67 5.03 8.48 5.76
N SER A 68 5.22 8.18 4.47
CA SER A 68 4.55 8.93 3.41
C SER A 68 3.81 7.97 2.49
N LEU A 69 2.52 8.21 2.30
CA LEU A 69 1.69 7.60 1.27
C LEU A 69 1.73 8.48 0.03
N VAL A 70 2.38 8.00 -1.02
CA VAL A 70 2.53 8.77 -2.27
C VAL A 70 1.63 8.18 -3.34
N PHE A 71 0.80 9.02 -3.93
CA PHE A 71 -0.11 8.68 -5.01
C PHE A 71 0.18 9.54 -6.24
N PHE A 72 0.27 8.90 -7.40
CA PHE A 72 0.45 9.59 -8.67
C PHE A 72 -0.89 9.64 -9.40
N GLY A 73 -1.33 10.85 -9.78
CA GLY A 73 -2.63 11.04 -10.42
C GLY A 73 -2.72 12.37 -11.18
N PHE A 74 -3.92 12.74 -11.59
CA PHE A 74 -4.22 14.03 -12.23
C PHE A 74 -5.69 14.38 -12.02
N THR A 75 -6.02 15.69 -11.98
CA THR A 75 -7.36 16.18 -11.60
C THR A 75 -8.45 15.80 -12.59
N TYR A 76 -8.13 15.69 -13.87
CA TYR A 76 -9.07 15.32 -14.95
C TYR A 76 -9.24 13.81 -15.14
N CYS A 77 -8.77 12.99 -14.20
CA CYS A 77 -8.96 11.54 -14.25
C CYS A 77 -10.45 11.19 -14.03
N PRO A 78 -11.12 10.54 -14.99
CA PRO A 78 -12.58 10.37 -14.91
C PRO A 78 -13.05 9.28 -13.94
N ASP A 79 -12.17 8.40 -13.45
CA ASP A 79 -12.59 7.20 -12.73
C ASP A 79 -11.62 6.81 -11.60
N VAL A 80 -10.41 6.37 -11.91
CA VAL A 80 -9.50 5.74 -10.95
C VAL A 80 -9.02 6.70 -9.86
N CYS A 81 -8.68 7.95 -10.22
CA CYS A 81 -8.12 8.90 -9.26
C CYS A 81 -9.13 9.33 -8.17
N PRO A 82 -10.40 9.73 -8.50
CA PRO A 82 -11.36 10.08 -7.46
C PRO A 82 -11.72 8.88 -6.58
N THR A 83 -11.80 7.66 -7.13
CA THR A 83 -12.04 6.45 -6.35
C THR A 83 -10.90 6.19 -5.38
N THR A 84 -9.64 6.27 -5.84
CA THR A 84 -8.46 6.07 -4.99
C THR A 84 -8.35 7.14 -3.89
N LEU A 85 -8.64 8.41 -4.20
CA LEU A 85 -8.63 9.47 -3.19
C LEU A 85 -9.71 9.25 -2.13
N SER A 86 -10.91 8.77 -2.53
CA SER A 86 -11.97 8.40 -1.60
C SER A 86 -11.57 7.24 -0.70
N ASP A 87 -10.89 6.22 -1.25
CA ASP A 87 -10.38 5.09 -0.48
C ASP A 87 -9.30 5.54 0.53
N ILE A 88 -8.38 6.41 0.10
CA ILE A 88 -7.36 7.00 0.98
C ILE A 88 -8.01 7.78 2.12
N SER A 89 -9.02 8.60 1.83
CA SER A 89 -9.76 9.33 2.86
C SER A 89 -10.40 8.38 3.87
N GLY A 90 -11.02 7.29 3.40
CA GLY A 90 -11.59 6.26 4.27
C GLY A 90 -10.53 5.58 5.16
N TRP A 91 -9.36 5.28 4.62
CA TRP A 91 -8.26 4.70 5.41
C TRP A 91 -7.71 5.68 6.46
N LEU A 92 -7.62 6.97 6.13
CA LEU A 92 -7.21 7.99 7.09
C LEU A 92 -8.22 8.14 8.23
N ASP A 93 -9.51 8.07 7.92
CA ASP A 93 -10.58 8.08 8.94
C ASP A 93 -10.50 6.84 9.85
N GLU A 94 -10.23 5.65 9.30
CA GLU A 94 -10.05 4.42 10.06
C GLU A 94 -8.80 4.47 10.97
N LEU A 95 -7.72 5.10 10.52
CA LEU A 95 -6.50 5.29 11.30
C LEU A 95 -6.69 6.29 12.45
N GLY A 96 -7.63 7.21 12.34
CA GLY A 96 -7.92 8.22 13.35
C GLY A 96 -6.68 9.04 13.72
N SER A 97 -6.30 9.07 15.00
CA SER A 97 -5.15 9.84 15.46
C SER A 97 -3.80 9.38 14.88
N GLN A 98 -3.69 8.15 14.39
CA GLN A 98 -2.46 7.67 13.76
C GLN A 98 -2.26 8.28 12.35
N ALA A 99 -3.33 8.78 11.73
CA ALA A 99 -3.24 9.48 10.46
C ALA A 99 -2.48 10.81 10.56
N GLU A 100 -2.42 11.43 11.74
CA GLU A 100 -1.67 12.68 11.97
C GLU A 100 -0.16 12.50 11.77
N ASP A 101 0.35 11.29 11.97
CA ASP A 101 1.75 10.93 11.76
C ASP A 101 2.05 10.48 10.32
N LEU A 102 1.04 10.40 9.46
CA LEU A 102 1.17 9.97 8.07
C LEU A 102 1.12 11.16 7.10
N ASN A 103 2.16 11.30 6.30
CA ASN A 103 2.21 12.29 5.24
C ASN A 103 1.53 11.73 3.98
N THR A 104 0.42 12.32 3.54
CA THR A 104 -0.29 11.90 2.31
C THR A 104 0.03 12.89 1.19
N VAL A 105 0.60 12.39 0.08
CA VAL A 105 1.12 13.20 -1.01
C VAL A 105 0.53 12.74 -2.34
N LEU A 106 -0.22 13.62 -3.01
CA LEU A 106 -0.64 13.47 -4.40
C LEU A 106 0.35 14.21 -5.30
N ILE A 107 0.96 13.50 -6.24
CA ILE A 107 1.85 14.09 -7.26
C ILE A 107 1.15 14.01 -8.61
N THR A 108 0.92 15.17 -9.23
CA THR A 108 0.34 15.19 -10.58
C THR A 108 1.32 14.70 -11.62
N VAL A 109 0.81 13.92 -12.56
CA VAL A 109 1.52 13.49 -13.78
C VAL A 109 1.14 14.33 -15.00
N ASP A 110 0.30 15.36 -14.80
CA ASP A 110 -0.19 16.25 -15.85
C ASP A 110 -0.12 17.74 -15.42
N PRO A 111 1.09 18.24 -15.17
CA PRO A 111 1.27 19.60 -14.62
C PRO A 111 0.75 20.73 -15.52
N GLU A 112 0.57 20.47 -16.82
CA GLU A 112 0.04 21.48 -17.75
C GLU A 112 -1.46 21.74 -17.51
N ARG A 113 -2.22 20.74 -17.06
CA ARG A 113 -3.66 20.83 -16.80
C ARG A 113 -4.00 20.93 -15.31
N ASP A 114 -3.04 20.68 -14.44
CA ASP A 114 -3.18 20.68 -12.99
C ASP A 114 -2.41 21.85 -12.36
N PRO A 115 -2.86 23.09 -12.53
CA PRO A 115 -2.25 24.22 -11.86
C PRO A 115 -2.40 24.13 -10.33
N VAL A 116 -1.65 24.93 -9.59
CA VAL A 116 -1.61 24.92 -8.12
C VAL A 116 -3.01 25.03 -7.51
N GLU A 117 -3.87 25.87 -8.10
CA GLU A 117 -5.24 26.09 -7.63
C GLU A 117 -6.10 24.83 -7.77
N ALA A 118 -6.00 24.12 -8.90
CA ALA A 118 -6.74 22.87 -9.13
C ALA A 118 -6.26 21.76 -8.19
N MET A 119 -4.95 21.69 -7.94
CA MET A 119 -4.38 20.75 -6.97
C MET A 119 -4.84 21.06 -5.55
N ALA A 120 -4.89 22.33 -5.16
CA ALA A 120 -5.38 22.75 -3.83
C ALA A 120 -6.84 22.35 -3.60
N GLU A 121 -7.69 22.49 -4.62
CA GLU A 121 -9.11 22.09 -4.55
C GLU A 121 -9.26 20.56 -4.44
N SER A 122 -8.40 19.80 -5.11
CA SER A 122 -8.49 18.33 -5.14
C SER A 122 -8.09 17.66 -3.83
N VAL A 123 -7.33 18.34 -2.95
CA VAL A 123 -6.82 17.78 -1.67
C VAL A 123 -7.38 18.49 -0.43
N SER A 124 -8.41 19.34 -0.61
CA SER A 124 -9.08 20.10 0.47
C SER A 124 -10.19 19.34 1.19
#